data_821485130b4dc804e74773621af6503f
#
_entry.id   821485130b4dc804e74773621af6503f
#
_cell.length_a   1.000
_cell.length_b   1.000
_cell.length_c   1.000
_cell.angle_alpha   90.00
_cell.angle_beta   90.00
_cell.angle_gamma   90.00
#
_symmetry.space_group_name_H-M   'P 1'
#
loop_
_entity.id
_entity.type
_entity.pdbx_description
1 polymer ?
#
loop_
_entity_poly.entity_id
_entity_poly.type
_entity_poly.pdbx_seq_one_letter_code
_entity_poly.pdbx_strand_id
1 'polypeptide(L)'
;MGMKYFPYWLLAALLIAIGSNDILGSIEGIFWALIFSFILIVATKSNEQINLLSPYLLFFTISFTSFIGLTKTLTGSHSTSSISMLYGLSFYTASIAYLHKKKLLKSRDVWKVSNPMLLFTGPIALFIKDIRYRSTRNRLNFYLPFFTIGLFYFKIIGAPLVSFMFLINETDIISSILFATIFEIFVYANFCGLSLMIYGISGIIGYKVPLNFKQPFSANNIIDFWRGWHISLSVVLKELFYNPLRKKIGILGTLVVVYLASAMWHGIAFNFILWGILHALLFYITILINRYQIIWKNFFSTSIMFIAIIFGRFLFAESNFNRLIQKLHFNFVDYSIFEIFYSVPKISIIALFFGIVFIAIEFIFKKNYYVNKRTYKHLRLPISQFIMMLIFLLLAMNFGGEYAIYGQR
;
A
#
# COMPACT_ATOMS: atom_id res chain seq x y z
N MET A 1 -10.45 -29.55 0.61
CA MET A 1 -9.61 -28.42 1.04
C MET A 1 -9.92 -27.09 0.33
N GLY A 2 -10.37 -27.11 -0.94
CA GLY A 2 -10.72 -25.92 -1.73
C GLY A 2 -11.85 -25.05 -1.19
N MET A 3 -12.91 -25.64 -0.62
CA MET A 3 -14.06 -24.89 -0.08
C MET A 3 -13.73 -23.92 1.06
N LYS A 4 -12.61 -24.11 1.78
CA LYS A 4 -12.18 -23.19 2.85
C LYS A 4 -11.80 -21.79 2.36
N TYR A 5 -11.41 -21.67 1.09
CA TYR A 5 -10.94 -20.42 0.48
C TYR A 5 -11.95 -19.84 -0.52
N PHE A 6 -13.03 -20.56 -0.80
CA PHE A 6 -14.10 -20.08 -1.67
C PHE A 6 -14.67 -18.70 -1.25
N PRO A 7 -14.88 -18.42 0.06
CA PRO A 7 -15.31 -17.09 0.48
C PRO A 7 -14.36 -15.96 0.07
N TYR A 8 -13.06 -16.23 0.00
CA TYR A 8 -12.08 -15.23 -0.43
C TYR A 8 -12.18 -14.91 -1.92
N TRP A 9 -12.56 -15.91 -2.74
CA TRP A 9 -12.80 -15.70 -4.17
C TRP A 9 -14.05 -14.89 -4.42
N LEU A 10 -15.12 -15.21 -3.72
CA LEU A 10 -16.36 -14.45 -3.78
C LEU A 10 -16.13 -13.00 -3.38
N LEU A 11 -15.31 -12.80 -2.36
CA LEU A 11 -14.98 -11.51 -1.83
C LEU A 11 -14.05 -10.70 -2.76
N ALA A 12 -13.10 -11.36 -3.43
CA ALA A 12 -12.31 -10.71 -4.46
C ALA A 12 -13.20 -10.24 -5.61
N ALA A 13 -14.16 -11.05 -6.04
CA ALA A 13 -15.14 -10.68 -7.04
C ALA A 13 -15.98 -9.46 -6.60
N LEU A 14 -16.37 -9.41 -5.33
CA LEU A 14 -17.11 -8.28 -4.76
C LEU A 14 -16.28 -6.99 -4.71
N LEU A 15 -15.01 -7.09 -4.31
CA LEU A 15 -14.07 -5.95 -4.30
C LEU A 15 -13.78 -5.45 -5.72
N ILE A 16 -13.65 -6.34 -6.67
CA ILE A 16 -13.50 -6.02 -8.08
C ILE A 16 -14.75 -5.27 -8.57
N ALA A 17 -15.94 -5.79 -8.29
CA ALA A 17 -17.19 -5.15 -8.67
C ALA A 17 -17.37 -3.75 -8.05
N ILE A 18 -16.89 -3.56 -6.82
CA ILE A 18 -16.93 -2.26 -6.13
C ILE A 18 -15.86 -1.29 -6.65
N GLY A 19 -14.72 -1.79 -7.10
CA GLY A 19 -13.49 -1.01 -7.31
C GLY A 19 -13.05 -0.81 -8.76
N SER A 20 -13.60 -1.54 -9.73
CA SER A 20 -13.06 -1.52 -11.09
C SER A 20 -14.16 -1.26 -12.14
N ASN A 21 -13.86 -0.36 -13.08
CA ASN A 21 -14.67 -0.19 -14.28
C ASN A 21 -14.42 -1.31 -15.30
N ASP A 22 -13.38 -2.13 -15.12
CA ASP A 22 -13.01 -3.26 -15.96
C ASP A 22 -13.02 -4.57 -15.18
N ILE A 23 -14.20 -5.17 -15.10
CA ILE A 23 -14.41 -6.44 -14.38
C ILE A 23 -13.71 -7.59 -15.11
N LEU A 24 -13.72 -7.61 -16.44
CA LEU A 24 -13.14 -8.69 -17.24
C LEU A 24 -11.62 -8.71 -17.13
N GLY A 25 -10.95 -7.57 -17.29
CA GLY A 25 -9.50 -7.46 -17.09
C GLY A 25 -9.06 -7.79 -15.66
N SER A 26 -9.92 -7.49 -14.68
CA SER A 26 -9.67 -7.87 -13.29
C SER A 26 -9.73 -9.38 -13.05
N ILE A 27 -10.69 -10.08 -13.67
CA ILE A 27 -10.79 -11.55 -13.59
C ILE A 27 -9.62 -12.22 -14.32
N GLU A 28 -9.24 -11.72 -15.49
CA GLU A 28 -8.10 -12.21 -16.24
C GLU A 28 -6.79 -12.13 -15.44
N GLY A 29 -6.52 -10.99 -14.79
CA GLY A 29 -5.33 -10.85 -13.98
C GLY A 29 -5.33 -11.75 -12.74
N ILE A 30 -6.48 -12.01 -12.09
CA ILE A 30 -6.57 -13.03 -11.03
C ILE A 30 -6.19 -14.41 -11.56
N PHE A 31 -6.69 -14.76 -12.74
CA PHE A 31 -6.38 -16.04 -13.39
C PHE A 31 -4.87 -16.18 -13.65
N TRP A 32 -4.25 -15.18 -14.25
CA TRP A 32 -2.81 -15.16 -14.48
C TRP A 32 -2.00 -15.17 -13.18
N ALA A 33 -2.43 -14.45 -12.14
CA ALA A 33 -1.78 -14.49 -10.83
C ALA A 33 -1.77 -15.89 -10.23
N LEU A 34 -2.85 -16.64 -10.40
CA LEU A 34 -2.95 -18.02 -9.89
C LEU A 34 -2.04 -18.97 -10.65
N ILE A 35 -2.06 -18.91 -12.00
CA ILE A 35 -1.18 -19.72 -12.84
C ILE A 35 0.27 -19.45 -12.48
N PHE A 36 0.65 -18.18 -12.40
CA PHE A 36 2.02 -17.77 -12.10
C PHE A 36 2.45 -18.24 -10.71
N SER A 37 1.58 -18.08 -9.70
CA SER A 37 1.85 -18.57 -8.34
C SER A 37 2.03 -20.09 -8.30
N PHE A 38 1.22 -20.82 -9.06
CA PHE A 38 1.33 -22.28 -9.15
C PHE A 38 2.65 -22.69 -9.80
N ILE A 39 3.02 -22.09 -10.93
CA ILE A 39 4.29 -22.34 -11.63
C ILE A 39 5.48 -22.08 -10.69
N LEU A 40 5.50 -20.93 -10.01
CA LEU A 40 6.58 -20.58 -9.08
C LEU A 40 6.69 -21.57 -7.92
N ILE A 41 5.57 -22.04 -7.36
CA ILE A 41 5.58 -23.02 -6.27
C ILE A 41 6.11 -24.37 -6.73
N VAL A 42 5.72 -24.80 -7.94
CA VAL A 42 6.25 -26.03 -8.53
C VAL A 42 7.75 -25.90 -8.80
N ALA A 43 8.19 -24.81 -9.41
CA ALA A 43 9.60 -24.55 -9.70
C ALA A 43 10.47 -24.52 -8.44
N THR A 44 9.98 -23.94 -7.34
CA THR A 44 10.74 -23.87 -6.08
C THR A 44 10.85 -25.21 -5.35
N LYS A 45 10.00 -26.18 -5.68
CA LYS A 45 10.04 -27.52 -5.06
C LYS A 45 10.94 -28.50 -5.78
N SER A 46 11.20 -28.29 -7.07
CA SER A 46 11.82 -29.29 -7.94
C SER A 46 13.36 -29.34 -7.88
N ASN A 47 14.04 -28.41 -7.22
CA ASN A 47 15.50 -28.37 -7.30
C ASN A 47 16.16 -27.76 -6.04
N GLU A 48 16.93 -28.57 -5.28
CA GLU A 48 17.62 -28.14 -4.06
C GLU A 48 18.76 -27.13 -4.29
N GLN A 49 19.39 -27.13 -5.45
CA GLN A 49 20.52 -26.23 -5.76
C GLN A 49 20.08 -24.78 -6.08
N ILE A 50 18.85 -24.57 -6.53
CA ILE A 50 18.28 -23.23 -6.76
C ILE A 50 17.90 -22.56 -5.42
N ASN A 51 17.96 -23.29 -4.33
CA ASN A 51 17.42 -22.91 -3.02
C ASN A 51 18.06 -21.68 -2.35
N LEU A 52 19.30 -21.34 -2.61
CA LEU A 52 19.99 -20.22 -1.92
C LEU A 52 19.65 -18.85 -2.48
N LEU A 53 19.51 -18.74 -3.81
CA LEU A 53 19.20 -17.46 -4.49
C LEU A 53 17.70 -17.32 -4.81
N SER A 54 16.94 -18.43 -4.80
CA SER A 54 15.53 -18.46 -5.23
C SER A 54 14.62 -17.46 -4.50
N PRO A 55 14.70 -17.21 -3.17
CA PRO A 55 13.83 -16.26 -2.52
C PRO A 55 14.08 -14.81 -2.98
N TYR A 56 15.30 -14.46 -3.36
CA TYR A 56 15.62 -13.12 -3.87
C TYR A 56 15.21 -12.97 -5.33
N LEU A 57 15.45 -14.00 -6.16
CA LEU A 57 14.98 -14.04 -7.54
C LEU A 57 13.46 -13.94 -7.60
N LEU A 58 12.74 -14.69 -6.76
CA LEU A 58 11.29 -14.63 -6.67
C LEU A 58 10.79 -13.23 -6.26
N PHE A 59 11.48 -12.57 -5.33
CA PHE A 59 11.12 -11.23 -4.88
C PHE A 59 11.19 -10.20 -6.01
N PHE A 60 12.22 -10.28 -6.86
CA PHE A 60 12.46 -9.30 -7.93
C PHE A 60 11.85 -9.66 -9.29
N THR A 61 11.39 -10.89 -9.50
CA THR A 61 10.99 -11.39 -10.83
C THR A 61 10.00 -10.48 -11.55
N ILE A 62 8.97 -10.00 -10.88
CA ILE A 62 7.92 -9.20 -11.51
C ILE A 62 8.27 -7.71 -11.55
N SER A 63 8.98 -7.20 -10.55
CA SER A 63 9.48 -5.83 -10.60
C SER A 63 10.33 -5.60 -11.83
N PHE A 64 11.14 -6.58 -12.19
CA PHE A 64 11.95 -6.54 -13.40
C PHE A 64 11.12 -6.60 -14.69
N THR A 65 10.11 -7.46 -14.75
CA THR A 65 9.24 -7.59 -15.93
C THR A 65 8.34 -6.39 -16.15
N SER A 66 7.82 -5.78 -15.12
CA SER A 66 7.02 -4.54 -15.22
C SER A 66 7.85 -3.36 -15.71
N PHE A 67 9.14 -3.32 -15.35
CA PHE A 67 10.05 -2.25 -15.74
C PHE A 67 10.39 -2.26 -17.24
N ILE A 68 10.58 -3.43 -17.86
CA ILE A 68 11.04 -3.52 -19.27
C ILE A 68 9.94 -3.06 -20.26
N GLY A 69 8.74 -2.75 -19.80
CA GLY A 69 7.65 -2.38 -20.71
C GLY A 69 7.20 -3.54 -21.63
N LEU A 70 7.72 -4.75 -21.37
CA LEU A 70 7.41 -5.97 -22.11
C LEU A 70 5.90 -6.22 -22.16
N THR A 71 5.21 -5.80 -21.12
CA THR A 71 3.76 -5.88 -21.05
C THR A 71 3.05 -4.95 -22.03
N LYS A 72 3.58 -3.75 -22.28
CA LYS A 72 3.04 -2.85 -23.31
C LYS A 72 3.22 -3.43 -24.73
N THR A 73 4.33 -4.11 -24.96
CA THR A 73 4.63 -4.74 -26.26
C THR A 73 3.92 -6.08 -26.46
N LEU A 74 3.72 -6.87 -25.41
CA LEU A 74 3.10 -8.18 -25.51
C LEU A 74 1.57 -8.13 -25.57
N THR A 75 0.95 -7.17 -24.91
CA THR A 75 -0.52 -7.10 -24.83
C THR A 75 -1.15 -6.19 -25.89
N GLY A 76 -0.37 -5.32 -26.54
CA GLY A 76 -0.89 -4.36 -27.54
C GLY A 76 -1.99 -3.44 -26.98
N SER A 77 -2.37 -3.60 -25.73
CA SER A 77 -3.50 -2.92 -25.11
C SER A 77 -3.04 -1.71 -24.32
N HIS A 78 -3.62 -0.57 -24.65
CA HIS A 78 -3.52 0.66 -23.82
C HIS A 78 -4.40 0.58 -22.55
N SER A 79 -4.87 -0.61 -22.12
CA SER A 79 -5.73 -0.71 -20.97
C SER A 79 -4.92 -0.53 -19.68
N THR A 80 -5.28 0.48 -18.93
CA THR A 80 -4.71 0.83 -17.61
C THR A 80 -4.91 -0.29 -16.57
N SER A 81 -5.91 -1.15 -16.75
CA SER A 81 -6.24 -2.30 -15.91
C SER A 81 -5.14 -3.36 -15.86
N SER A 82 -4.49 -3.66 -17.00
CA SER A 82 -3.42 -4.67 -17.09
C SER A 82 -2.19 -4.31 -16.25
N ILE A 83 -1.85 -3.01 -16.16
CA ILE A 83 -0.68 -2.53 -15.42
C ILE A 83 -0.91 -2.62 -13.92
N SER A 84 -2.09 -2.27 -13.42
CA SER A 84 -2.41 -2.36 -11.99
C SER A 84 -2.36 -3.79 -11.47
N MET A 85 -2.68 -4.76 -12.30
CA MET A 85 -2.62 -6.17 -11.93
C MET A 85 -1.21 -6.72 -11.83
N LEU A 86 -0.27 -6.24 -12.62
CA LEU A 86 1.14 -6.63 -12.51
C LEU A 86 1.74 -6.22 -11.17
N TYR A 87 1.37 -5.08 -10.63
CA TYR A 87 1.77 -4.71 -9.27
C TYR A 87 1.21 -5.67 -8.22
N GLY A 88 -0.03 -6.11 -8.39
CA GLY A 88 -0.63 -7.14 -7.54
C GLY A 88 0.14 -8.46 -7.56
N LEU A 89 0.67 -8.88 -8.70
CA LEU A 89 1.49 -10.08 -8.83
C LEU A 89 2.76 -10.02 -7.98
N SER A 90 3.34 -8.85 -7.77
CA SER A 90 4.50 -8.66 -6.90
C SER A 90 4.25 -9.07 -5.46
N PHE A 91 3.02 -8.96 -4.99
CA PHE A 91 2.63 -9.43 -3.66
C PHE A 91 2.64 -10.96 -3.54
N TYR A 92 2.30 -11.67 -4.62
CA TYR A 92 2.41 -13.12 -4.66
C TYR A 92 3.86 -13.58 -4.59
N THR A 93 4.75 -12.97 -5.40
CA THR A 93 6.17 -13.31 -5.39
C THR A 93 6.82 -13.01 -4.06
N ALA A 94 6.52 -11.87 -3.44
CA ALA A 94 6.99 -11.52 -2.10
C ALA A 94 6.52 -12.54 -1.05
N SER A 95 5.27 -13.01 -1.16
CA SER A 95 4.70 -14.01 -0.27
C SER A 95 5.36 -15.38 -0.42
N ILE A 96 5.58 -15.81 -1.66
CA ILE A 96 6.27 -17.08 -1.98
C ILE A 96 7.71 -17.02 -1.50
N ALA A 97 8.42 -15.92 -1.77
CA ALA A 97 9.79 -15.70 -1.33
C ALA A 97 9.93 -15.78 0.20
N TYR A 98 8.99 -15.17 0.93
CA TYR A 98 8.94 -15.25 2.39
C TYR A 98 8.73 -16.69 2.89
N LEU A 99 7.75 -17.41 2.36
CA LEU A 99 7.46 -18.79 2.75
C LEU A 99 8.62 -19.73 2.42
N HIS A 100 9.25 -19.52 1.27
CA HIS A 100 10.44 -20.27 0.85
C HIS A 100 11.60 -20.04 1.83
N LYS A 101 11.93 -18.78 2.12
CA LYS A 101 12.98 -18.41 3.08
C LYS A 101 12.76 -19.01 4.47
N LYS A 102 11.50 -19.08 4.89
CA LYS A 102 11.11 -19.67 6.18
C LYS A 102 11.03 -21.19 6.15
N LYS A 103 11.29 -21.87 5.02
CA LYS A 103 11.10 -23.32 4.84
C LYS A 103 9.67 -23.77 5.20
N LEU A 104 8.70 -22.89 4.98
CA LEU A 104 7.28 -23.14 5.28
C LEU A 104 6.45 -23.45 4.04
N LEU A 105 7.06 -23.52 2.85
CA LEU A 105 6.37 -23.75 1.59
C LEU A 105 5.95 -25.22 1.48
N LYS A 106 4.69 -25.49 1.81
CA LYS A 106 4.05 -26.82 1.72
C LYS A 106 3.00 -26.80 0.61
N SER A 107 2.64 -28.00 0.06
CA SER A 107 1.59 -28.11 -0.97
C SER A 107 0.26 -27.48 -0.57
N ARG A 108 -0.10 -27.53 0.72
CA ARG A 108 -1.30 -26.88 1.25
C ARG A 108 -1.23 -25.35 1.27
N ASP A 109 -0.04 -24.76 1.20
CA ASP A 109 0.18 -23.31 1.27
C ASP A 109 -0.03 -22.64 -0.09
N VAL A 110 -0.07 -23.42 -1.19
CA VAL A 110 -0.50 -22.96 -2.51
C VAL A 110 -1.80 -22.18 -2.40
N TRP A 111 -2.78 -22.75 -1.69
CA TRP A 111 -4.09 -22.11 -1.52
C TRP A 111 -4.06 -20.82 -0.68
N LYS A 112 -3.10 -20.66 0.22
CA LYS A 112 -2.91 -19.43 0.99
C LYS A 112 -2.31 -18.33 0.10
N VAL A 113 -1.30 -18.71 -0.68
CA VAL A 113 -0.61 -17.78 -1.58
C VAL A 113 -1.47 -17.42 -2.78
N SER A 114 -2.27 -18.37 -3.30
CA SER A 114 -3.21 -18.13 -4.40
C SER A 114 -4.45 -17.34 -3.99
N ASN A 115 -4.51 -16.82 -2.77
CA ASN A 115 -5.63 -16.00 -2.33
C ASN A 115 -5.65 -14.67 -3.08
N PRO A 116 -6.69 -14.38 -3.89
CA PRO A 116 -6.76 -13.18 -4.73
C PRO A 116 -6.76 -11.88 -3.93
N MET A 117 -7.05 -11.91 -2.62
CA MET A 117 -6.90 -10.75 -1.74
C MET A 117 -5.47 -10.21 -1.66
N LEU A 118 -4.46 -11.03 -1.95
CA LEU A 118 -3.06 -10.59 -2.02
C LEU A 118 -2.85 -9.53 -3.09
N LEU A 119 -3.60 -9.55 -4.20
CA LEU A 119 -3.52 -8.54 -5.27
C LEU A 119 -3.79 -7.12 -4.77
N PHE A 120 -4.63 -6.98 -3.75
CA PHE A 120 -5.12 -5.69 -3.30
C PHE A 120 -4.38 -5.13 -2.09
N THR A 121 -3.78 -5.98 -1.27
CA THR A 121 -3.27 -5.55 0.05
C THR A 121 -1.90 -6.06 0.42
N GLY A 122 -1.27 -6.85 -0.44
CA GLY A 122 0.04 -7.44 -0.15
C GLY A 122 -0.04 -8.69 0.73
N PRO A 123 1.10 -9.13 1.31
CA PRO A 123 1.26 -10.46 1.90
C PRO A 123 0.55 -10.66 3.26
N ILE A 124 -0.48 -9.90 3.58
CA ILE A 124 -1.22 -10.05 4.85
C ILE A 124 -1.94 -11.40 4.97
N ALA A 125 -2.33 -11.99 3.83
CA ALA A 125 -2.98 -13.29 3.81
C ALA A 125 -2.08 -14.45 4.30
N LEU A 126 -0.77 -14.25 4.41
CA LEU A 126 0.15 -15.24 4.99
C LEU A 126 -0.07 -15.44 6.49
N PHE A 127 -0.62 -14.45 7.18
CA PHE A 127 -0.75 -14.41 8.64
C PHE A 127 -2.18 -14.66 9.12
N ILE A 128 -2.99 -15.36 8.33
CA ILE A 128 -4.39 -15.66 8.63
C ILE A 128 -4.51 -16.55 9.86
N LYS A 129 -5.42 -16.15 10.78
CA LYS A 129 -5.84 -16.95 11.94
C LYS A 129 -7.33 -17.29 11.84
N ASP A 130 -7.70 -18.54 12.09
CA ASP A 130 -9.09 -18.97 12.15
C ASP A 130 -9.72 -18.46 13.46
N ILE A 131 -10.84 -17.74 13.34
CA ILE A 131 -11.61 -17.19 14.47
C ILE A 131 -13.10 -17.58 14.38
N ARG A 132 -13.44 -18.64 13.62
CA ARG A 132 -14.83 -19.11 13.44
C ARG A 132 -15.44 -19.65 14.73
N TYR A 133 -14.64 -19.93 15.76
CA TYR A 133 -15.11 -20.24 17.10
C TYR A 133 -15.89 -19.09 17.77
N ARG A 134 -15.73 -17.85 17.27
CA ARG A 134 -16.52 -16.69 17.72
C ARG A 134 -17.84 -16.67 16.98
N SER A 135 -18.94 -16.30 17.68
CA SER A 135 -20.24 -16.18 17.05
C SER A 135 -20.24 -15.14 15.91
N THR A 136 -21.03 -15.39 14.88
CA THR A 136 -21.14 -14.50 13.71
C THR A 136 -21.53 -13.08 14.12
N ARG A 137 -22.45 -12.92 15.08
CA ARG A 137 -22.86 -11.63 15.63
C ARG A 137 -21.68 -10.86 16.23
N ASN A 138 -20.83 -11.54 17.01
CA ASN A 138 -19.64 -10.91 17.61
C ASN A 138 -18.60 -10.51 16.55
N ARG A 139 -18.44 -11.33 15.51
CA ARG A 139 -17.55 -10.99 14.39
C ARG A 139 -18.07 -9.79 13.62
N LEU A 140 -19.35 -9.79 13.28
CA LEU A 140 -19.98 -8.68 12.56
C LEU A 140 -19.84 -7.37 13.36
N ASN A 141 -20.23 -7.36 14.63
CA ASN A 141 -20.15 -6.17 15.48
C ASN A 141 -18.72 -5.62 15.64
N PHE A 142 -17.71 -6.47 15.57
CA PHE A 142 -16.32 -6.04 15.73
C PHE A 142 -15.67 -5.61 14.41
N TYR A 143 -15.96 -6.31 13.32
CA TYR A 143 -15.21 -6.13 12.06
C TYR A 143 -15.92 -5.23 11.04
N LEU A 144 -17.26 -5.10 11.11
CA LEU A 144 -17.99 -4.23 10.18
C LEU A 144 -17.56 -2.76 10.22
N PRO A 145 -17.24 -2.14 11.38
CA PRO A 145 -16.72 -0.78 11.42
C PRO A 145 -15.41 -0.60 10.62
N PHE A 146 -14.55 -1.59 10.63
CA PHE A 146 -13.30 -1.52 9.83
C PHE A 146 -13.56 -1.54 8.33
N PHE A 147 -14.53 -2.36 7.89
CA PHE A 147 -14.96 -2.36 6.50
C PHE A 147 -15.53 -1.00 6.10
N THR A 148 -16.41 -0.43 6.92
CA THR A 148 -17.05 0.87 6.65
C THR A 148 -16.03 2.01 6.60
N ILE A 149 -15.09 2.06 7.55
CA ILE A 149 -14.00 3.04 7.55
C ILE A 149 -13.11 2.84 6.32
N GLY A 150 -12.78 1.59 6.00
CA GLY A 150 -12.00 1.28 4.80
C GLY A 150 -12.67 1.76 3.52
N LEU A 151 -13.98 1.55 3.40
CA LEU A 151 -14.78 2.02 2.28
C LEU A 151 -14.79 3.56 2.19
N PHE A 152 -14.91 4.25 3.33
CA PHE A 152 -14.82 5.71 3.40
C PHE A 152 -13.46 6.21 2.90
N TYR A 153 -12.36 5.66 3.42
CA TYR A 153 -11.01 6.02 2.95
C TYR A 153 -10.87 5.82 1.44
N PHE A 154 -11.29 4.66 0.94
CA PHE A 154 -11.09 4.28 -0.45
C PHE A 154 -11.95 5.10 -1.41
N LYS A 155 -13.28 5.22 -1.12
CA LYS A 155 -14.24 5.82 -2.05
C LYS A 155 -14.44 7.32 -1.86
N ILE A 156 -14.41 7.81 -0.63
CA ILE A 156 -14.75 9.22 -0.33
C ILE A 156 -13.49 10.08 -0.28
N ILE A 157 -12.35 9.53 0.16
CA ILE A 157 -11.09 10.27 0.18
C ILE A 157 -10.26 9.93 -1.07
N GLY A 158 -9.92 8.67 -1.27
CA GLY A 158 -8.96 8.25 -2.29
C GLY A 158 -9.45 8.52 -3.72
N ALA A 159 -10.62 8.01 -4.09
CA ALA A 159 -11.09 8.10 -5.47
C ALA A 159 -11.20 9.54 -6.03
N PRO A 160 -11.77 10.53 -5.32
CA PRO A 160 -11.87 11.90 -5.86
C PRO A 160 -10.52 12.61 -5.99
N LEU A 161 -9.48 12.21 -5.24
CA LEU A 161 -8.16 12.83 -5.33
C LEU A 161 -7.44 12.52 -6.64
N VAL A 162 -7.85 11.46 -7.34
CA VAL A 162 -7.30 11.11 -8.67
C VAL A 162 -7.50 12.28 -9.64
N SER A 163 -8.74 12.80 -9.74
CA SER A 163 -9.06 13.94 -10.60
C SER A 163 -8.24 15.19 -10.23
N PHE A 164 -8.01 15.42 -8.93
CA PHE A 164 -7.17 16.51 -8.47
C PHE A 164 -5.72 16.38 -8.98
N MET A 165 -5.13 15.18 -8.85
CA MET A 165 -3.75 14.93 -9.29
C MET A 165 -3.56 15.14 -10.80
N PHE A 166 -4.57 14.78 -11.62
CA PHE A 166 -4.49 14.99 -13.07
C PHE A 166 -4.50 16.46 -13.49
N LEU A 167 -5.09 17.35 -12.68
CA LEU A 167 -5.19 18.77 -12.99
C LEU A 167 -3.97 19.59 -12.53
N ILE A 168 -3.09 19.01 -11.70
CA ILE A 168 -1.87 19.68 -11.28
C ILE A 168 -0.82 19.57 -12.37
N ASN A 169 -0.43 20.71 -12.94
CA ASN A 169 0.71 20.78 -13.82
C ASN A 169 1.99 21.00 -12.97
N GLU A 170 2.83 19.99 -12.89
CA GLU A 170 4.04 20.00 -12.07
C GLU A 170 5.21 20.67 -12.83
N THR A 171 5.15 22.00 -12.93
CA THR A 171 6.16 22.81 -13.66
C THR A 171 7.28 23.34 -12.77
N ASP A 172 7.07 23.36 -11.45
CA ASP A 172 8.00 23.91 -10.47
C ASP A 172 7.95 23.13 -9.13
N ILE A 173 8.79 23.54 -8.18
CA ILE A 173 8.90 22.88 -6.88
C ILE A 173 7.61 23.01 -6.05
N ILE A 174 6.87 24.11 -6.16
CA ILE A 174 5.67 24.37 -5.34
C ILE A 174 4.54 23.45 -5.78
N SER A 175 4.24 23.42 -7.09
CA SER A 175 3.24 22.54 -7.67
C SER A 175 3.58 21.06 -7.45
N SER A 176 4.86 20.72 -7.55
CA SER A 176 5.34 19.37 -7.34
C SER A 176 5.23 18.94 -5.87
N ILE A 177 5.46 19.82 -4.90
CA ILE A 177 5.23 19.54 -3.47
C ILE A 177 3.73 19.41 -3.19
N LEU A 178 2.90 20.28 -3.78
CA LEU A 178 1.44 20.16 -3.68
C LEU A 178 0.98 18.81 -4.23
N PHE A 179 1.43 18.45 -5.42
CA PHE A 179 1.16 17.14 -6.02
C PHE A 179 1.60 16.00 -5.10
N ALA A 180 2.84 16.02 -4.62
CA ALA A 180 3.39 15.00 -3.73
C ALA A 180 2.58 14.84 -2.44
N THR A 181 2.08 15.95 -1.88
CA THR A 181 1.24 15.96 -0.68
C THR A 181 -0.12 15.31 -0.96
N ILE A 182 -0.78 15.67 -2.05
CA ILE A 182 -2.07 15.09 -2.44
C ILE A 182 -1.90 13.61 -2.79
N PHE A 183 -0.81 13.28 -3.48
CA PHE A 183 -0.49 11.91 -3.83
C PHE A 183 -0.24 11.04 -2.59
N GLU A 184 0.42 11.57 -1.55
CA GLU A 184 0.60 10.85 -0.28
C GLU A 184 -0.74 10.56 0.39
N ILE A 185 -1.64 11.55 0.46
CA ILE A 185 -2.99 11.38 1.01
C ILE A 185 -3.77 10.34 0.20
N PHE A 186 -3.69 10.43 -1.12
CA PHE A 186 -4.32 9.45 -2.03
C PHE A 186 -3.81 8.02 -1.77
N VAL A 187 -2.48 7.83 -1.76
CA VAL A 187 -1.88 6.51 -1.54
C VAL A 187 -2.28 5.94 -0.19
N TYR A 188 -2.24 6.77 0.85
CA TYR A 188 -2.66 6.35 2.18
C TYR A 188 -4.14 5.97 2.22
N ALA A 189 -5.02 6.83 1.73
CA ALA A 189 -6.46 6.58 1.72
C ALA A 189 -6.82 5.34 0.90
N ASN A 190 -6.24 5.21 -0.29
CA ASN A 190 -6.49 4.07 -1.18
C ASN A 190 -6.01 2.76 -0.54
N PHE A 191 -4.75 2.67 -0.17
CA PHE A 191 -4.16 1.42 0.27
C PHE A 191 -4.55 1.03 1.71
N CYS A 192 -4.61 1.99 2.63
CA CYS A 192 -5.12 1.75 3.97
C CYS A 192 -6.61 1.37 3.92
N GLY A 193 -7.40 2.06 3.08
CA GLY A 193 -8.81 1.77 2.86
C GLY A 193 -9.05 0.34 2.40
N LEU A 194 -8.38 -0.10 1.33
CA LEU A 194 -8.44 -1.48 0.85
C LEU A 194 -8.03 -2.49 1.93
N SER A 195 -6.93 -2.21 2.65
CA SER A 195 -6.46 -3.09 3.72
C SER A 195 -7.44 -3.22 4.87
N LEU A 196 -8.12 -2.12 5.24
CA LEU A 196 -9.15 -2.13 6.28
C LEU A 196 -10.42 -2.86 5.82
N MET A 197 -10.84 -2.70 4.56
CA MET A 197 -11.97 -3.45 4.01
C MET A 197 -11.69 -4.96 4.08
N ILE A 198 -10.50 -5.38 3.65
CA ILE A 198 -10.11 -6.80 3.71
C ILE A 198 -10.00 -7.30 5.15
N TYR A 199 -9.44 -6.50 6.06
CA TYR A 199 -9.42 -6.84 7.49
C TYR A 199 -10.83 -7.04 8.03
N GLY A 200 -11.74 -6.12 7.71
CA GLY A 200 -13.13 -6.14 8.15
C GLY A 200 -13.86 -7.39 7.66
N ILE A 201 -13.86 -7.59 6.36
CA ILE A 201 -14.65 -8.66 5.74
C ILE A 201 -14.09 -10.06 6.02
N SER A 202 -12.74 -10.21 6.01
CA SER A 202 -12.11 -11.46 6.42
C SER A 202 -12.50 -11.84 7.86
N GLY A 203 -12.54 -10.85 8.77
CA GLY A 203 -12.95 -11.05 10.14
C GLY A 203 -14.42 -11.44 10.29
N ILE A 204 -15.32 -10.85 9.49
CA ILE A 204 -16.74 -11.22 9.45
C ILE A 204 -16.92 -12.68 9.01
N ILE A 205 -16.21 -13.10 7.97
CA ILE A 205 -16.24 -14.48 7.47
C ILE A 205 -15.66 -15.48 8.50
N GLY A 206 -14.78 -15.01 9.38
CA GLY A 206 -14.18 -15.85 10.44
C GLY A 206 -12.68 -16.04 10.33
N TYR A 207 -12.01 -15.18 9.56
CA TYR A 207 -10.56 -15.23 9.39
C TYR A 207 -9.93 -13.89 9.76
N LYS A 208 -9.16 -13.87 10.83
CA LYS A 208 -8.43 -12.67 11.23
C LYS A 208 -7.12 -12.57 10.45
N VAL A 209 -6.97 -11.53 9.66
CA VAL A 209 -5.69 -11.10 9.08
C VAL A 209 -5.06 -10.02 9.96
N PRO A 210 -3.74 -9.75 9.91
CA PRO A 210 -3.16 -8.60 10.60
C PRO A 210 -3.61 -7.29 9.95
N LEU A 211 -3.52 -6.19 10.71
CA LEU A 211 -3.63 -4.85 10.13
C LEU A 211 -2.36 -4.55 9.33
N ASN A 212 -2.54 -4.03 8.11
CA ASN A 212 -1.42 -3.62 7.25
C ASN A 212 -0.98 -2.18 7.52
N PHE A 213 -1.88 -1.37 8.06
CA PHE A 213 -1.63 -0.01 8.52
C PHE A 213 -2.05 0.14 9.98
N LYS A 214 -1.19 0.80 10.77
CA LYS A 214 -1.43 1.14 12.19
C LYS A 214 -1.14 2.60 12.41
N GLN A 215 -1.99 3.46 11.84
CA GLN A 215 -1.92 4.91 11.99
C GLN A 215 -0.48 5.45 11.86
N PRO A 216 0.14 5.34 10.68
CA PRO A 216 1.54 5.71 10.49
C PRO A 216 1.82 7.18 10.79
N PHE A 217 0.86 8.07 10.56
CA PHE A 217 1.00 9.50 10.83
C PHE A 217 0.92 9.86 12.32
N SER A 218 0.58 8.90 13.20
CA SER A 218 0.71 9.08 14.66
C SER A 218 2.15 9.02 15.16
N ALA A 219 3.08 8.64 14.31
CA ALA A 219 4.50 8.48 14.63
C ALA A 219 5.18 9.83 14.91
N ASN A 220 6.20 9.80 15.77
CA ASN A 220 7.06 10.96 16.02
C ASN A 220 8.40 10.90 15.28
N ASN A 221 8.63 9.82 14.55
CA ASN A 221 9.86 9.60 13.80
C ASN A 221 9.61 8.63 12.64
N ILE A 222 10.53 8.61 11.68
CA ILE A 222 10.42 7.79 10.48
C ILE A 222 10.47 6.28 10.78
N ILE A 223 11.11 5.86 11.86
CA ILE A 223 11.19 4.45 12.26
C ILE A 223 9.80 3.93 12.63
N ASP A 224 9.09 4.70 13.46
CA ASP A 224 7.74 4.32 13.91
C ASP A 224 6.71 4.51 12.80
N PHE A 225 6.91 5.48 11.90
CA PHE A 225 6.11 5.62 10.67
C PHE A 225 6.17 4.33 9.84
N TRP A 226 7.36 3.83 9.50
CA TRP A 226 7.50 2.60 8.71
C TRP A 226 7.05 1.33 9.47
N ARG A 227 7.07 1.33 10.79
CA ARG A 227 6.46 0.25 11.60
C ARG A 227 4.94 0.24 11.51
N GLY A 228 4.32 1.38 11.21
CA GLY A 228 2.87 1.53 11.01
C GLY A 228 2.42 1.42 9.56
N TRP A 229 3.34 1.55 8.59
CA TRP A 229 3.08 1.56 7.15
C TRP A 229 3.38 0.22 6.51
N HIS A 230 2.44 -0.33 5.74
CA HIS A 230 2.60 -1.59 4.97
C HIS A 230 3.32 -2.70 5.73
N ILE A 231 2.78 -3.04 6.89
CA ILE A 231 3.44 -3.90 7.89
C ILE A 231 3.80 -5.27 7.33
N SER A 232 2.94 -5.85 6.51
CA SER A 232 3.19 -7.18 5.94
C SER A 232 4.40 -7.20 4.99
N LEU A 233 4.58 -6.17 4.17
CA LEU A 233 5.77 -6.02 3.32
C LEU A 233 7.03 -5.78 4.17
N SER A 234 6.91 -4.94 5.20
CA SER A 234 8.02 -4.70 6.14
C SER A 234 8.51 -5.98 6.81
N VAL A 235 7.60 -6.91 7.14
CA VAL A 235 7.95 -8.25 7.68
C VAL A 235 8.72 -9.06 6.65
N VAL A 236 8.29 -9.06 5.39
CA VAL A 236 8.97 -9.76 4.29
C VAL A 236 10.38 -9.20 4.07
N LEU A 237 10.52 -7.88 3.94
CA LEU A 237 11.82 -7.22 3.76
C LEU A 237 12.77 -7.46 4.93
N LYS A 238 12.24 -7.43 6.15
CA LYS A 238 13.04 -7.73 7.35
C LYS A 238 13.58 -9.16 7.31
N GLU A 239 12.77 -10.12 6.90
CA GLU A 239 13.19 -11.52 6.86
C GLU A 239 14.16 -11.82 5.73
N LEU A 240 13.91 -11.26 4.55
CA LEU A 240 14.74 -11.51 3.37
C LEU A 240 16.09 -10.77 3.43
N PHE A 241 16.11 -9.52 3.88
CA PHE A 241 17.29 -8.66 3.76
C PHE A 241 17.86 -8.22 5.12
N TYR A 242 17.02 -7.70 6.04
CA TYR A 242 17.54 -7.12 7.29
C TYR A 242 18.18 -8.16 8.20
N ASN A 243 17.47 -9.25 8.51
CA ASN A 243 17.96 -10.27 9.45
C ASN A 243 19.27 -10.93 9.00
N PRO A 244 19.44 -11.36 7.72
CA PRO A 244 20.66 -12.01 7.29
C PRO A 244 21.85 -11.06 7.12
N LEU A 245 21.64 -9.77 6.85
CA LEU A 245 22.70 -8.83 6.52
C LEU A 245 23.19 -8.00 7.70
N ARG A 246 22.36 -7.74 8.70
CA ARG A 246 22.67 -6.82 9.80
C ARG A 246 24.00 -7.08 10.50
N LYS A 247 24.34 -8.35 10.71
CA LYS A 247 25.62 -8.75 11.35
C LYS A 247 26.80 -8.71 10.39
N LYS A 248 26.57 -8.75 9.08
CA LYS A 248 27.61 -8.82 8.05
C LYS A 248 28.10 -7.45 7.59
N ILE A 249 27.17 -6.52 7.33
CA ILE A 249 27.46 -5.20 6.75
C ILE A 249 27.04 -4.02 7.64
N GLY A 250 26.71 -4.29 8.90
CA GLY A 250 26.29 -3.26 9.86
C GLY A 250 24.89 -2.70 9.60
N ILE A 251 24.50 -1.69 10.41
CA ILE A 251 23.13 -1.14 10.37
C ILE A 251 22.92 -0.31 9.11
N LEU A 252 23.80 0.65 8.81
CA LEU A 252 23.64 1.54 7.64
C LEU A 252 23.61 0.76 6.34
N GLY A 253 24.59 -0.11 6.10
CA GLY A 253 24.64 -0.93 4.90
C GLY A 253 23.40 -1.80 4.74
N THR A 254 22.89 -2.36 5.84
CA THR A 254 21.66 -3.15 5.83
C THR A 254 20.43 -2.31 5.50
N LEU A 255 20.32 -1.10 6.04
CA LEU A 255 19.21 -0.19 5.71
C LEU A 255 19.23 0.20 4.24
N VAL A 256 20.41 0.53 3.70
CA VAL A 256 20.56 0.83 2.26
C VAL A 256 20.05 -0.35 1.42
N VAL A 257 20.49 -1.58 1.71
CA VAL A 257 20.01 -2.76 0.98
C VAL A 257 18.49 -2.96 1.12
N VAL A 258 17.93 -2.81 2.32
CA VAL A 258 16.49 -2.98 2.55
C VAL A 258 15.66 -1.95 1.77
N TYR A 259 16.06 -0.67 1.80
CA TYR A 259 15.34 0.38 1.11
C TYR A 259 15.55 0.33 -0.41
N LEU A 260 16.73 -0.05 -0.89
CA LEU A 260 16.96 -0.31 -2.31
C LEU A 260 16.15 -1.52 -2.80
N ALA A 261 16.06 -2.60 -2.01
CA ALA A 261 15.21 -3.73 -2.33
C ALA A 261 13.72 -3.32 -2.40
N SER A 262 13.27 -2.48 -1.46
CA SER A 262 11.92 -1.91 -1.51
C SER A 262 11.70 -1.02 -2.73
N ALA A 263 12.68 -0.19 -3.07
CA ALA A 263 12.66 0.69 -4.24
C ALA A 263 12.58 -0.10 -5.55
N MET A 264 13.46 -1.07 -5.72
CA MET A 264 13.52 -1.95 -6.90
C MET A 264 12.26 -2.83 -7.04
N TRP A 265 11.59 -3.12 -5.94
CA TRP A 265 10.30 -3.81 -5.95
C TRP A 265 9.20 -2.95 -6.59
N HIS A 266 9.27 -1.61 -6.49
CA HIS A 266 8.38 -0.68 -7.18
C HIS A 266 8.76 -0.48 -8.66
N GLY A 267 10.05 -0.62 -8.99
CA GLY A 267 10.57 -0.47 -10.34
C GLY A 267 12.06 -0.18 -10.35
N ILE A 268 12.73 -0.43 -11.49
CA ILE A 268 14.15 -0.13 -11.67
C ILE A 268 14.29 1.18 -12.43
N ALA A 269 13.95 2.28 -11.78
CA ALA A 269 14.13 3.62 -12.30
C ALA A 269 14.97 4.45 -11.33
N PHE A 270 15.61 5.48 -11.85
CA PHE A 270 16.55 6.30 -11.07
C PHE A 270 15.88 6.97 -9.86
N ASN A 271 14.67 7.43 -10.02
CA ASN A 271 13.86 8.03 -8.94
C ASN A 271 13.63 7.07 -7.76
N PHE A 272 13.37 5.79 -8.01
CA PHE A 272 13.20 4.80 -6.95
C PHE A 272 14.50 4.55 -6.20
N ILE A 273 15.65 4.55 -6.91
CA ILE A 273 16.97 4.43 -6.27
C ILE A 273 17.20 5.62 -5.34
N LEU A 274 16.96 6.85 -5.81
CA LEU A 274 17.07 8.06 -4.99
C LEU A 274 16.15 8.01 -3.77
N TRP A 275 14.90 7.59 -3.97
CA TRP A 275 13.93 7.40 -2.89
C TRP A 275 14.44 6.40 -1.84
N GLY A 276 14.98 5.27 -2.28
CA GLY A 276 15.53 4.24 -1.39
C GLY A 276 16.72 4.74 -0.57
N ILE A 277 17.67 5.44 -1.21
CA ILE A 277 18.85 6.02 -0.54
C ILE A 277 18.43 7.09 0.47
N LEU A 278 17.54 8.01 0.08
CA LEU A 278 16.99 9.04 0.96
C LEU A 278 16.41 8.44 2.25
N HIS A 279 15.52 7.47 2.10
CA HIS A 279 14.88 6.84 3.25
C HIS A 279 15.85 6.07 4.13
N ALA A 280 16.83 5.36 3.55
CA ALA A 280 17.85 4.67 4.31
C ALA A 280 18.68 5.63 5.17
N LEU A 281 19.11 6.77 4.58
CA LEU A 281 19.89 7.80 5.27
C LEU A 281 19.08 8.47 6.38
N LEU A 282 17.84 8.92 6.10
CA LEU A 282 17.00 9.58 7.08
C LEU A 282 16.62 8.65 8.23
N PHE A 283 16.38 7.38 7.94
CA PHE A 283 16.17 6.35 8.95
C PHE A 283 17.41 6.18 9.84
N TYR A 284 18.60 6.11 9.25
CA TYR A 284 19.86 5.99 9.98
C TYR A 284 20.16 7.23 10.84
N ILE A 285 19.96 8.43 10.31
CA ILE A 285 20.07 9.68 11.05
C ILE A 285 19.14 9.67 12.27
N THR A 286 17.91 9.19 12.10
CA THR A 286 16.96 9.06 13.21
C THR A 286 17.47 8.09 14.30
N ILE A 287 18.13 7.00 13.91
CA ILE A 287 18.76 6.09 14.87
C ILE A 287 19.85 6.82 15.66
N LEU A 288 20.69 7.62 14.99
CA LEU A 288 21.75 8.39 15.64
C LEU A 288 21.18 9.45 16.59
N ILE A 289 20.17 10.23 16.16
CA ILE A 289 19.47 11.22 17.03
C ILE A 289 18.93 10.56 18.30
N ASN A 290 18.30 9.39 18.16
CA ASN A 290 17.76 8.67 19.30
C ASN A 290 18.87 8.10 20.21
N ARG A 291 19.98 7.65 19.63
CA ARG A 291 21.12 7.09 20.37
C ARG A 291 21.85 8.14 21.22
N TYR A 292 22.08 9.30 20.64
CA TYR A 292 22.85 10.38 21.30
C TYR A 292 21.99 11.31 22.15
N GLN A 293 20.69 11.03 22.29
CA GLN A 293 19.72 11.80 23.11
C GLN A 293 19.79 13.31 22.85
N ILE A 294 19.90 13.69 21.58
CA ILE A 294 20.02 15.09 21.15
C ILE A 294 18.87 15.91 21.73
N ILE A 295 19.16 17.10 22.25
CA ILE A 295 18.18 18.10 22.67
C ILE A 295 17.23 18.33 21.48
N TRP A 296 15.91 18.43 21.73
CA TRP A 296 14.91 18.56 20.67
C TRP A 296 14.72 17.32 19.76
N LYS A 297 15.19 16.14 20.21
CA LYS A 297 15.12 14.89 19.42
C LYS A 297 13.74 14.63 18.80
N ASN A 298 12.66 14.91 19.54
CA ASN A 298 11.30 14.68 19.04
C ASN A 298 10.95 15.64 17.91
N PHE A 299 11.33 16.90 18.01
CA PHE A 299 11.12 17.90 16.95
C PHE A 299 11.91 17.53 15.70
N PHE A 300 13.22 17.30 15.80
CA PHE A 300 14.04 16.91 14.66
C PHE A 300 13.57 15.60 14.03
N SER A 301 13.31 14.58 14.83
CA SER A 301 12.85 13.28 14.32
C SER A 301 11.49 13.38 13.59
N THR A 302 10.56 14.20 14.09
CA THR A 302 9.26 14.44 13.45
C THR A 302 9.43 15.24 12.17
N SER A 303 10.27 16.27 12.14
CA SER A 303 10.57 17.05 10.94
C SER A 303 11.20 16.18 9.86
N ILE A 304 12.19 15.35 10.21
CA ILE A 304 12.81 14.38 9.30
C ILE A 304 11.76 13.42 8.74
N MET A 305 10.82 12.96 9.56
CA MET A 305 9.73 12.08 9.09
C MET A 305 8.87 12.75 8.02
N PHE A 306 8.41 13.99 8.24
CA PHE A 306 7.59 14.69 7.25
C PHE A 306 8.38 15.01 5.98
N ILE A 307 9.63 15.43 6.09
CA ILE A 307 10.53 15.63 4.93
C ILE A 307 10.66 14.33 4.15
N ALA A 308 10.93 13.22 4.83
CA ALA A 308 11.06 11.91 4.18
C ALA A 308 9.79 11.49 3.45
N ILE A 309 8.62 11.75 4.04
CA ILE A 309 7.33 11.40 3.44
C ILE A 309 7.08 12.26 2.19
N ILE A 310 7.09 13.59 2.34
CA ILE A 310 6.69 14.50 1.25
C ILE A 310 7.75 14.51 0.15
N PHE A 311 9.02 14.70 0.50
CA PHE A 311 10.10 14.72 -0.48
C PHE A 311 10.35 13.33 -1.08
N GLY A 312 10.21 12.28 -0.27
CA GLY A 312 10.24 10.92 -0.76
C GLY A 312 9.13 10.67 -1.78
N ARG A 313 7.93 11.20 -1.56
CA ARG A 313 6.82 11.06 -2.52
C ARG A 313 7.05 11.89 -3.80
N PHE A 314 7.64 13.06 -3.69
CA PHE A 314 8.07 13.85 -4.83
C PHE A 314 9.06 13.07 -5.73
N LEU A 315 10.09 12.46 -5.14
CA LEU A 315 11.01 11.61 -5.89
C LEU A 315 10.31 10.41 -6.51
N PHE A 316 9.43 9.77 -5.76
CA PHE A 316 8.72 8.55 -6.19
C PHE A 316 7.83 8.77 -7.41
N ALA A 317 7.25 9.97 -7.55
CA ALA A 317 6.25 10.27 -8.57
C ALA A 317 6.81 10.49 -9.97
N GLU A 318 8.11 10.84 -10.13
CA GLU A 318 8.69 11.21 -11.41
C GLU A 318 9.84 10.28 -11.81
N SER A 319 9.61 9.47 -12.84
CA SER A 319 10.60 8.51 -13.34
C SER A 319 11.59 9.11 -14.36
N ASN A 320 11.27 10.25 -14.97
CA ASN A 320 12.12 10.92 -15.91
C ASN A 320 13.06 11.90 -15.20
N PHE A 321 14.36 11.64 -15.27
CA PHE A 321 15.38 12.43 -14.57
C PHE A 321 15.38 13.90 -14.99
N ASN A 322 15.26 14.20 -16.28
CA ASN A 322 15.26 15.58 -16.76
C ASN A 322 14.03 16.36 -16.26
N ARG A 323 12.87 15.72 -16.26
CA ARG A 323 11.65 16.31 -15.68
C ARG A 323 11.78 16.49 -14.17
N LEU A 324 12.41 15.55 -13.46
CA LEU A 324 12.68 15.67 -12.02
C LEU A 324 13.52 16.92 -11.71
N ILE A 325 14.56 17.16 -12.50
CA ILE A 325 15.42 18.37 -12.36
C ILE A 325 14.62 19.64 -12.71
N GLN A 326 13.80 19.63 -13.78
CA GLN A 326 12.94 20.76 -14.12
C GLN A 326 11.98 21.14 -13.00
N LYS A 327 11.39 20.16 -12.32
CA LYS A 327 10.50 20.35 -11.18
C LYS A 327 11.18 20.97 -9.94
N LEU A 328 12.51 20.98 -9.87
CA LEU A 328 13.26 21.63 -8.80
C LEU A 328 13.43 23.14 -9.00
N HIS A 329 13.09 23.66 -10.17
CA HIS A 329 13.10 25.10 -10.40
C HIS A 329 12.04 25.79 -9.53
N PHE A 330 12.38 26.98 -9.09
CA PHE A 330 11.52 27.81 -8.25
C PHE A 330 10.99 28.98 -9.08
N ASN A 331 9.71 28.97 -9.41
CA ASN A 331 9.05 30.04 -10.15
C ASN A 331 8.03 30.73 -9.27
N PHE A 332 8.25 32.01 -8.96
CA PHE A 332 7.31 32.78 -8.15
C PHE A 332 6.19 33.47 -8.97
N VAL A 333 6.31 33.50 -10.31
CA VAL A 333 5.65 34.56 -11.10
C VAL A 333 4.26 34.19 -11.62
N ASP A 334 3.90 32.90 -11.76
CA ASP A 334 2.67 32.49 -12.49
C ASP A 334 1.71 31.56 -11.75
N TYR A 335 1.80 31.52 -10.42
CA TYR A 335 1.00 30.54 -9.70
C TYR A 335 -0.27 31.14 -9.10
N SER A 336 -1.39 30.96 -9.79
CA SER A 336 -2.64 30.95 -9.08
C SER A 336 -2.97 29.52 -8.62
N ILE A 337 -2.35 29.09 -7.50
CA ILE A 337 -2.81 27.89 -6.75
C ILE A 337 -4.35 27.93 -6.65
N PHE A 338 -4.92 29.11 -6.52
CA PHE A 338 -6.35 29.37 -6.54
C PHE A 338 -7.05 28.91 -7.83
N GLU A 339 -6.44 29.06 -9.01
CA GLU A 339 -7.03 28.59 -10.29
C GLU A 339 -7.11 27.05 -10.31
N ILE A 340 -6.09 26.36 -9.78
CA ILE A 340 -6.13 24.91 -9.63
C ILE A 340 -7.31 24.52 -8.75
N PHE A 341 -7.45 25.13 -7.57
CA PHE A 341 -8.55 24.84 -6.65
C PHE A 341 -9.93 25.21 -7.23
N TYR A 342 -9.98 26.20 -8.12
CA TYR A 342 -11.22 26.59 -8.79
C TYR A 342 -11.63 25.62 -9.90
N SER A 343 -10.67 25.08 -10.63
CA SER A 343 -10.90 24.13 -11.74
C SER A 343 -11.18 22.69 -11.27
N VAL A 344 -10.77 22.35 -10.04
CA VAL A 344 -10.93 20.99 -9.47
C VAL A 344 -12.39 20.77 -9.06
N PRO A 345 -12.96 19.56 -9.29
CA PRO A 345 -14.28 19.21 -8.79
C PRO A 345 -14.38 19.44 -7.28
N LYS A 346 -15.46 20.07 -6.82
CA LYS A 346 -15.70 20.38 -5.39
C LYS A 346 -15.55 19.16 -4.47
N ILE A 347 -15.90 17.99 -4.98
CA ILE A 347 -15.77 16.74 -4.22
C ILE A 347 -14.31 16.37 -3.94
N SER A 348 -13.39 16.70 -4.87
CA SER A 348 -11.95 16.44 -4.66
C SER A 348 -11.38 17.36 -3.58
N ILE A 349 -11.89 18.61 -3.48
CA ILE A 349 -11.54 19.54 -2.40
C ILE A 349 -12.03 19.01 -1.04
N ILE A 350 -13.27 18.51 -1.01
CA ILE A 350 -13.85 17.88 0.19
C ILE A 350 -13.05 16.65 0.59
N ALA A 351 -12.65 15.82 -0.39
CA ALA A 351 -11.83 14.64 -0.15
C ALA A 351 -10.45 15.01 0.42
N LEU A 352 -9.81 16.04 -0.13
CA LEU A 352 -8.54 16.56 0.39
C LEU A 352 -8.70 17.05 1.83
N PHE A 353 -9.75 17.83 2.12
CA PHE A 353 -10.04 18.29 3.46
C PHE A 353 -10.17 17.12 4.44
N PHE A 354 -10.98 16.12 4.14
CA PHE A 354 -11.10 14.94 4.99
C PHE A 354 -9.77 14.18 5.13
N GLY A 355 -9.00 14.04 4.04
CA GLY A 355 -7.69 13.41 4.08
C GLY A 355 -6.74 14.11 5.06
N ILE A 356 -6.65 15.44 4.98
CA ILE A 356 -5.86 16.26 5.90
C ILE A 356 -6.36 16.13 7.35
N VAL A 357 -7.69 16.23 7.55
CA VAL A 357 -8.30 16.10 8.89
C VAL A 357 -7.98 14.74 9.51
N PHE A 358 -8.07 13.65 8.76
CA PHE A 358 -7.75 12.32 9.29
C PHE A 358 -6.28 12.14 9.64
N ILE A 359 -5.37 12.65 8.79
CA ILE A 359 -3.92 12.65 9.10
C ILE A 359 -3.64 13.51 10.34
N ALA A 360 -4.26 14.69 10.43
CA ALA A 360 -4.13 15.55 11.60
C ALA A 360 -4.66 14.90 12.89
N ILE A 361 -5.81 14.21 12.80
CA ILE A 361 -6.37 13.44 13.93
C ILE A 361 -5.40 12.33 14.36
N GLU A 362 -4.82 11.57 13.44
CA GLU A 362 -3.81 10.56 13.77
C GLU A 362 -2.60 11.19 14.46
N PHE A 363 -2.11 12.30 13.93
CA PHE A 363 -0.93 12.99 14.46
C PHE A 363 -1.16 13.58 15.85
N ILE A 364 -2.30 14.28 16.07
CA ILE A 364 -2.61 14.97 17.32
C ILE A 364 -2.90 13.97 18.45
N PHE A 365 -3.78 13.02 18.17
CA PHE A 365 -4.27 12.13 19.22
C PHE A 365 -3.34 10.95 19.51
N LYS A 366 -2.42 10.61 18.61
CA LYS A 366 -1.38 9.56 18.79
C LYS A 366 -1.92 8.24 19.36
N LYS A 367 -3.20 7.96 19.18
CA LYS A 367 -3.88 6.77 19.70
C LYS A 367 -4.26 5.85 18.57
N ASN A 368 -4.10 4.56 18.79
CA ASN A 368 -4.57 3.52 17.87
C ASN A 368 -6.12 3.49 17.85
N TYR A 369 -6.76 4.39 17.09
CA TYR A 369 -8.21 4.44 16.95
C TYR A 369 -8.80 3.10 16.51
N TYR A 370 -8.15 2.42 15.56
CA TYR A 370 -8.60 1.16 15.01
C TYR A 370 -8.51 -0.02 15.97
N VAL A 371 -7.69 0.07 17.01
CA VAL A 371 -7.43 -1.04 17.94
C VAL A 371 -8.10 -0.83 19.30
N ASN A 372 -8.49 0.39 19.62
CA ASN A 372 -9.05 0.69 20.93
C ASN A 372 -10.51 0.23 21.04
N LYS A 373 -10.72 -0.85 21.78
CA LYS A 373 -12.05 -1.43 22.05
C LYS A 373 -13.07 -0.42 22.61
N ARG A 374 -12.63 0.62 23.30
CA ARG A 374 -13.52 1.64 23.90
C ARG A 374 -14.07 2.63 22.87
N THR A 375 -13.24 3.06 21.91
CA THR A 375 -13.65 4.03 20.88
C THR A 375 -14.73 3.48 19.97
N TYR A 376 -14.68 2.18 19.65
CA TYR A 376 -15.65 1.50 18.78
C TYR A 376 -16.93 1.05 19.50
N LYS A 377 -17.01 1.16 20.83
CA LYS A 377 -18.19 0.70 21.56
C LYS A 377 -19.46 1.46 21.16
N HIS A 378 -19.33 2.72 20.78
CA HIS A 378 -20.44 3.58 20.34
C HIS A 378 -20.77 3.47 18.84
N LEU A 379 -19.82 2.99 18.01
CA LEU A 379 -20.03 2.77 16.57
C LEU A 379 -20.54 1.37 16.22
N ARG A 380 -20.85 0.54 17.22
CA ARG A 380 -21.10 -0.89 17.06
C ARG A 380 -22.54 -1.28 16.70
N LEU A 381 -23.39 -0.36 16.31
CA LEU A 381 -24.71 -0.73 15.84
C LEU A 381 -24.62 -1.19 14.38
N PRO A 382 -24.87 -2.47 14.06
CA PRO A 382 -24.72 -2.99 12.69
C PRO A 382 -25.56 -2.21 11.68
N ILE A 383 -26.73 -1.73 12.09
CA ILE A 383 -27.65 -0.96 11.25
C ILE A 383 -27.03 0.39 10.86
N SER A 384 -26.45 1.14 11.80
CA SER A 384 -25.81 2.42 11.48
C SER A 384 -24.61 2.25 10.54
N GLN A 385 -23.82 1.20 10.73
CA GLN A 385 -22.70 0.87 9.85
C GLN A 385 -23.19 0.47 8.46
N PHE A 386 -24.26 -0.29 8.36
CA PHE A 386 -24.88 -0.65 7.09
C PHE A 386 -25.42 0.58 6.35
N ILE A 387 -26.11 1.47 7.05
CA ILE A 387 -26.62 2.73 6.49
C ILE A 387 -25.45 3.61 6.02
N MET A 388 -24.40 3.79 6.82
CA MET A 388 -23.20 4.54 6.42
C MET A 388 -22.53 3.94 5.18
N MET A 389 -22.42 2.61 5.12
CA MET A 389 -21.86 1.91 3.98
C MET A 389 -22.72 2.15 2.72
N LEU A 390 -24.05 2.08 2.84
CA LEU A 390 -24.98 2.36 1.74
C LEU A 390 -24.85 3.81 1.25
N ILE A 391 -24.77 4.78 2.17
CA ILE A 391 -24.56 6.20 1.84
C ILE A 391 -23.22 6.36 1.10
N PHE A 392 -22.13 5.74 1.55
CA PHE A 392 -20.84 5.84 0.89
C PHE A 392 -20.85 5.21 -0.50
N LEU A 393 -21.56 4.09 -0.69
CA LEU A 393 -21.71 3.49 -2.01
C LEU A 393 -22.55 4.37 -2.94
N LEU A 394 -23.65 4.94 -2.48
CA LEU A 394 -24.50 5.85 -3.26
C LEU A 394 -23.71 7.13 -3.65
N LEU A 395 -22.97 7.72 -2.72
CA LEU A 395 -22.11 8.86 -3.01
C LEU A 395 -21.04 8.49 -4.03
N ALA A 396 -20.42 7.31 -3.90
CA ALA A 396 -19.39 6.85 -4.80
C ALA A 396 -19.87 6.57 -6.23
N MET A 397 -21.14 6.19 -6.42
CA MET A 397 -21.72 6.00 -7.76
C MET A 397 -21.83 7.31 -8.55
N ASN A 398 -21.95 8.45 -7.87
CA ASN A 398 -22.00 9.78 -8.50
C ASN A 398 -20.62 10.38 -8.77
N PHE A 399 -19.54 9.74 -8.31
CA PHE A 399 -18.18 10.19 -8.53
C PHE A 399 -17.58 9.38 -9.68
N GLY A 400 -17.83 9.82 -10.90
CA GLY A 400 -17.30 9.23 -12.13
C GLY A 400 -15.80 9.49 -12.28
N GLY A 401 -14.98 8.93 -11.39
CA GLY A 401 -13.53 8.97 -11.48
C GLY A 401 -13.00 7.61 -11.90
N GLU A 402 -12.06 7.59 -12.84
CA GLU A 402 -11.26 6.39 -13.10
C GLU A 402 -10.48 6.05 -11.84
N TYR A 403 -10.62 4.81 -11.38
CA TYR A 403 -9.91 4.34 -10.18
C TYR A 403 -8.47 3.99 -10.56
N ALA A 404 -7.55 4.91 -10.36
CA ALA A 404 -6.14 4.57 -10.38
C ALA A 404 -5.81 3.76 -9.13
N ILE A 405 -5.51 2.48 -9.31
CA ILE A 405 -4.83 1.68 -8.29
C ILE A 405 -3.38 2.17 -8.24
N TYR A 406 -2.81 2.20 -7.04
CA TYR A 406 -1.42 2.56 -6.77
C TYR A 406 -0.46 2.02 -7.85
N GLY A 407 0.23 2.91 -8.57
CA GLY A 407 1.22 2.55 -9.58
C GLY A 407 0.87 2.88 -11.04
N GLN A 408 -0.18 3.61 -11.33
CA GLN A 408 -0.64 3.96 -12.68
C GLN A 408 -0.15 5.35 -13.15
N ARG A 409 1.14 5.63 -13.08
CA ARG A 409 1.75 6.73 -13.84
C ARG A 409 2.96 6.28 -14.61
#